data_a0252dee8acaf89c4e8e1b96db6d28a3
#
_entry.id   a0252dee8acaf89c4e8e1b96db6d28a3
#
_cell.length_a   1.000
_cell.length_b   1.000
_cell.length_c   1.000
_cell.angle_alpha   90.00
_cell.angle_beta   90.00
_cell.angle_gamma   90.00
#
_symmetry.space_group_name_H-M   'P 1'
#
loop_
_entity.id
_entity.type
_entity.pdbx_description
1 polymer ?
#
loop_
_entity_poly.entity_id
_entity_poly.type
_entity_poly.pdbx_seq_one_letter_code
_entity_poly.pdbx_strand_id
1 'polypeptide(L)'
;RARFTKRVPIVAVSSVTIFFFLIVLRLLNEASFLKLLSCFGQKTFGCVPMSDIQRRPLTYHDGYINVKTHEPLQLDCGLCAIVSNSGQMIGQKVGDEIDQYSCIWRMNNAPTKGYTEDVGKRTTVRVVSHTSVPLLLKDPKYFFKEANNTIYVIWGPFRNMRDDGKGIIYNMLKRTAESYRSAKIYITTELRMKHCDHMFKEETGRDSTG
;
A
#
# COMPACT_ATOMS: atom_id res chain seq x y z
N ARG A 1 18.08 -60.23 21.75
CA ARG A 1 16.95 -59.54 21.06
C ARG A 1 17.53 -58.53 20.05
N ALA A 2 17.67 -58.97 18.78
CA ALA A 2 18.15 -58.13 17.70
C ALA A 2 16.96 -57.32 17.10
N ARG A 3 17.05 -55.99 17.07
CA ARG A 3 16.11 -55.11 16.37
C ARG A 3 16.60 -54.99 14.90
N PHE A 4 15.87 -55.58 13.98
CA PHE A 4 16.02 -55.34 12.56
C PHE A 4 15.34 -54.00 12.22
N THR A 5 16.11 -52.95 11.98
CA THR A 5 15.64 -51.73 11.33
C THR A 5 15.77 -51.92 9.82
N LYS A 6 14.67 -52.11 9.13
CA LYS A 6 14.61 -52.08 7.66
C LYS A 6 14.98 -50.68 7.17
N ARG A 7 16.19 -50.50 6.69
CA ARG A 7 16.55 -49.32 5.89
C ARG A 7 15.93 -49.48 4.50
N VAL A 8 14.90 -48.70 4.21
CA VAL A 8 14.39 -48.53 2.84
C VAL A 8 15.49 -47.81 2.05
N PRO A 9 15.98 -48.33 0.93
CA PRO A 9 17.07 -47.70 0.20
C PRO A 9 16.62 -46.37 -0.39
N ILE A 10 17.31 -45.30 -0.01
CA ILE A 10 17.13 -43.92 -0.46
C ILE A 10 17.11 -43.79 -1.99
N VAL A 11 17.77 -44.70 -2.68
CA VAL A 11 17.86 -44.79 -4.16
C VAL A 11 16.50 -45.06 -4.83
N ALA A 12 15.62 -45.86 -4.19
CA ALA A 12 14.28 -46.17 -4.75
C ALA A 12 13.33 -44.99 -4.70
N VAL A 13 13.47 -44.14 -3.68
CA VAL A 13 12.63 -42.92 -3.53
C VAL A 13 13.06 -41.85 -4.55
N SER A 14 14.36 -41.75 -4.86
CA SER A 14 14.87 -40.77 -5.82
C SER A 14 14.47 -41.05 -7.26
N SER A 15 14.40 -42.33 -7.67
CA SER A 15 14.03 -42.69 -9.05
C SER A 15 12.55 -42.46 -9.36
N VAL A 16 11.66 -42.67 -8.38
CA VAL A 16 10.21 -42.41 -8.53
C VAL A 16 9.94 -40.89 -8.58
N THR A 17 10.63 -40.13 -7.75
CA THR A 17 10.48 -38.67 -7.76
C THR A 17 11.02 -38.04 -9.04
N ILE A 18 12.15 -38.53 -9.57
CA ILE A 18 12.69 -38.05 -10.84
C ILE A 18 11.76 -38.42 -12.01
N PHE A 19 11.20 -39.64 -12.01
CA PHE A 19 10.28 -40.09 -13.06
C PHE A 19 8.97 -39.29 -13.04
N PHE A 20 8.43 -39.02 -11.87
CA PHE A 20 7.25 -38.15 -11.71
C PHE A 20 7.54 -36.73 -12.16
N PHE A 21 8.70 -36.20 -11.84
CA PHE A 21 9.13 -34.86 -12.26
C PHE A 21 9.28 -34.76 -13.79
N LEU A 22 9.82 -35.79 -14.45
CA LEU A 22 9.95 -35.85 -15.91
C LEU A 22 8.59 -35.99 -16.62
N ILE A 23 7.62 -36.66 -16.01
CA ILE A 23 6.25 -36.73 -16.54
C ILE A 23 5.57 -35.37 -16.44
N VAL A 24 5.70 -34.68 -15.31
CA VAL A 24 5.15 -33.32 -15.12
C VAL A 24 5.80 -32.33 -16.09
N LEU A 25 7.10 -32.45 -16.33
CA LEU A 25 7.80 -31.61 -17.33
C LEU A 25 7.31 -31.83 -18.77
N ARG A 26 6.94 -33.06 -19.13
CA ARG A 26 6.38 -33.36 -20.47
C ARG A 26 4.94 -32.93 -20.64
N LEU A 27 4.19 -32.79 -19.54
CA LEU A 27 2.78 -32.36 -19.56
C LEU A 27 2.62 -30.84 -19.51
N LEU A 28 3.67 -30.11 -19.12
CA LEU A 28 3.68 -28.64 -19.10
C LEU A 28 4.37 -28.12 -20.36
N ASN A 29 3.67 -27.31 -21.16
CA ASN A 29 4.28 -26.55 -22.23
C ASN A 29 5.39 -25.66 -21.65
N GLU A 30 6.55 -25.51 -22.35
CA GLU A 30 7.73 -24.78 -21.85
C GLU A 30 7.40 -23.38 -21.29
N ALA A 31 6.45 -22.68 -21.91
CA ALA A 31 5.96 -21.38 -21.43
C ALA A 31 5.28 -21.45 -20.05
N SER A 32 4.61 -22.57 -19.73
CA SER A 32 3.97 -22.78 -18.43
C SER A 32 4.96 -23.17 -17.34
N PHE A 33 6.04 -23.85 -17.71
CA PHE A 33 7.11 -24.26 -16.80
C PHE A 33 7.97 -23.08 -16.36
N LEU A 34 8.33 -22.18 -17.28
CA LEU A 34 9.03 -20.93 -16.96
C LEU A 34 8.19 -20.02 -16.05
N LYS A 35 6.87 -19.98 -16.25
CA LYS A 35 5.94 -19.29 -15.34
C LYS A 35 5.93 -19.91 -13.94
N LEU A 36 5.97 -21.25 -13.85
CA LEU A 36 5.98 -21.94 -12.56
C LEU A 36 7.31 -21.72 -11.80
N LEU A 37 8.44 -21.74 -12.49
CA LEU A 37 9.76 -21.49 -11.89
C LEU A 37 9.91 -20.03 -11.40
N SER A 38 9.35 -19.06 -12.11
CA SER A 38 9.36 -17.66 -11.66
C SER A 38 8.50 -17.43 -10.41
N CYS A 39 7.48 -18.27 -10.19
CA CYS A 39 6.64 -18.23 -8.99
C CYS A 39 7.25 -18.96 -7.79
N PHE A 40 8.13 -19.96 -8.00
CA PHE A 40 8.74 -20.71 -6.90
C PHE A 40 9.86 -19.95 -6.17
N GLY A 41 10.42 -18.91 -6.79
CA GLY A 41 11.47 -18.04 -6.21
C GLY A 41 10.93 -16.89 -5.36
N GLN A 42 9.63 -16.63 -5.39
CA GLN A 42 9.01 -15.56 -4.61
C GLN A 42 7.95 -16.13 -3.68
N LYS A 43 8.25 -16.12 -2.39
CA LYS A 43 7.26 -16.36 -1.35
C LYS A 43 6.17 -15.28 -1.45
N THR A 44 4.93 -15.74 -1.75
CA THR A 44 3.65 -15.10 -1.55
C THR A 44 3.17 -14.01 -2.53
N PHE A 45 1.90 -14.19 -2.88
CA PHE A 45 0.94 -13.32 -3.57
C PHE A 45 1.09 -13.20 -5.10
N GLY A 46 0.17 -13.89 -5.77
CA GLY A 46 -0.32 -13.62 -7.14
C GLY A 46 0.70 -13.10 -8.15
N CYS A 47 1.46 -13.99 -8.81
CA CYS A 47 2.33 -13.62 -9.92
C CYS A 47 1.51 -13.00 -11.06
N VAL A 48 1.49 -11.68 -11.16
CA VAL A 48 1.09 -10.97 -12.36
C VAL A 48 2.33 -10.83 -13.24
N PRO A 49 2.32 -11.28 -14.52
CA PRO A 49 3.45 -11.14 -15.42
C PRO A 49 3.82 -9.65 -15.57
N MET A 50 5.10 -9.34 -15.44
CA MET A 50 5.63 -7.97 -15.54
C MET A 50 5.47 -7.35 -16.95
N SER A 51 5.08 -8.15 -17.96
CA SER A 51 4.80 -7.71 -19.34
C SER A 51 3.46 -6.96 -19.50
N ASP A 52 2.54 -7.05 -18.55
CA ASP A 52 1.22 -6.43 -18.62
C ASP A 52 1.11 -5.09 -17.86
N ILE A 53 2.25 -4.50 -17.47
CA ILE A 53 2.29 -3.11 -17.03
C ILE A 53 2.23 -2.21 -18.27
N GLN A 54 1.15 -2.35 -19.02
CA GLN A 54 0.74 -1.37 -20.00
C GLN A 54 0.52 -0.07 -19.24
N ARG A 55 1.14 1.04 -19.67
CA ARG A 55 0.93 2.36 -19.06
C ARG A 55 -0.57 2.63 -19.10
N ARG A 56 -1.23 2.41 -17.96
CA ARG A 56 -2.64 2.74 -17.83
C ARG A 56 -2.76 4.25 -17.98
N PRO A 57 -3.77 4.76 -18.68
CA PRO A 57 -4.01 6.20 -18.74
C PRO A 57 -4.18 6.71 -17.30
N LEU A 58 -3.63 7.90 -17.02
CA LEU A 58 -3.77 8.58 -15.73
C LEU A 58 -5.24 8.57 -15.32
N THR A 59 -5.54 7.94 -14.20
CA THR A 59 -6.91 7.84 -13.69
C THR A 59 -7.18 9.04 -12.79
N TYR A 60 -8.27 9.75 -13.08
CA TYR A 60 -8.80 10.80 -12.21
C TYR A 60 -9.65 10.17 -11.12
N HIS A 61 -9.45 10.63 -9.91
CA HIS A 61 -10.20 10.17 -8.73
C HIS A 61 -11.02 11.32 -8.17
N ASP A 62 -12.24 11.50 -8.67
CA ASP A 62 -13.14 12.60 -8.33
C ASP A 62 -13.54 12.66 -6.84
N GLY A 63 -13.37 11.52 -6.14
CA GLY A 63 -13.62 11.46 -4.69
C GLY A 63 -12.60 12.18 -3.82
N TYR A 64 -11.54 12.74 -4.41
CA TYR A 64 -10.44 13.41 -3.72
C TYR A 64 -10.07 14.68 -4.45
N ILE A 65 -10.18 15.83 -3.78
CA ILE A 65 -9.93 17.16 -4.35
C ILE A 65 -8.75 17.86 -3.67
N ASN A 66 -7.95 18.55 -4.47
CA ASN A 66 -6.85 19.36 -3.98
C ASN A 66 -7.35 20.57 -3.20
N VAL A 67 -6.80 20.84 -2.01
CA VAL A 67 -7.24 21.94 -1.14
C VAL A 67 -6.98 23.34 -1.70
N LYS A 68 -6.10 23.48 -2.74
CA LYS A 68 -5.77 24.77 -3.37
C LYS A 68 -6.45 24.95 -4.72
N THR A 69 -6.33 23.92 -5.58
CA THR A 69 -6.78 24.03 -6.98
C THR A 69 -8.17 23.47 -7.19
N HIS A 70 -8.72 22.73 -6.22
CA HIS A 70 -9.98 21.99 -6.31
C HIS A 70 -10.01 20.93 -7.43
N GLU A 71 -8.85 20.62 -8.01
CA GLU A 71 -8.71 19.59 -9.04
C GLU A 71 -8.76 18.20 -8.42
N PRO A 72 -9.32 17.22 -9.15
CA PRO A 72 -9.34 15.83 -8.70
C PRO A 72 -7.93 15.24 -8.61
N LEU A 73 -7.76 14.26 -7.75
CA LEU A 73 -6.50 13.52 -7.62
C LEU A 73 -6.23 12.73 -8.88
N GLN A 74 -5.05 12.95 -9.46
CA GLN A 74 -4.47 12.10 -10.49
C GLN A 74 -3.45 11.16 -9.85
N LEU A 75 -3.71 9.87 -9.92
CA LEU A 75 -2.82 8.86 -9.40
C LEU A 75 -2.94 7.59 -10.24
N ASP A 76 -1.83 7.10 -10.73
CA ASP A 76 -1.71 5.77 -11.30
C ASP A 76 -0.71 4.97 -10.49
N CYS A 77 -1.19 3.91 -9.89
CA CYS A 77 -0.40 2.98 -9.11
C CYS A 77 -0.48 1.58 -9.74
N GLY A 78 0.66 1.05 -10.12
CA GLY A 78 0.77 -0.35 -10.49
C GLY A 78 0.60 -1.25 -9.26
N LEU A 79 1.70 -1.80 -8.76
CA LEU A 79 1.70 -2.57 -7.51
C LEU A 79 1.87 -1.64 -6.30
N CYS A 80 1.01 -1.81 -5.31
CA CYS A 80 0.97 -0.98 -4.10
C CYS A 80 1.38 -1.78 -2.86
N ALA A 81 2.21 -1.18 -2.01
CA ALA A 81 2.42 -1.62 -0.64
C ALA A 81 1.62 -0.72 0.30
N ILE A 82 0.82 -1.32 1.19
CA ILE A 82 0.12 -0.62 2.26
C ILE A 82 0.85 -0.91 3.57
N VAL A 83 1.48 0.11 4.13
CA VAL A 83 2.33 -0.01 5.32
C VAL A 83 1.57 0.48 6.55
N SER A 84 1.36 -0.43 7.50
CA SER A 84 0.70 -0.13 8.77
C SER A 84 1.54 0.84 9.62
N ASN A 85 0.87 1.60 10.48
CA ASN A 85 1.50 2.39 11.54
C ASN A 85 1.61 1.64 12.88
N SER A 86 1.40 0.33 12.86
CA SER A 86 1.52 -0.53 14.04
C SER A 86 2.98 -0.80 14.40
N GLY A 87 3.27 -0.85 15.71
CA GLY A 87 4.57 -1.29 16.22
C GLY A 87 4.96 -2.72 15.83
N GLN A 88 4.04 -3.52 15.30
CA GLN A 88 4.33 -4.87 14.77
C GLN A 88 5.28 -4.86 13.56
N MET A 89 5.44 -3.71 12.90
CA MET A 89 6.40 -3.56 11.81
C MET A 89 7.85 -3.53 12.30
N ILE A 90 8.09 -3.21 13.59
CA ILE A 90 9.44 -3.09 14.14
C ILE A 90 10.12 -4.47 14.19
N GLY A 91 11.35 -4.53 13.66
CA GLY A 91 12.15 -5.75 13.60
C GLY A 91 11.81 -6.68 12.42
N GLN A 92 10.86 -6.33 11.56
CA GLN A 92 10.48 -7.16 10.39
C GLN A 92 11.52 -7.11 9.25
N LYS A 93 12.33 -6.05 9.19
CA LYS A 93 13.43 -5.85 8.20
C LYS A 93 12.97 -6.00 6.74
N VAL A 94 11.76 -5.53 6.43
CA VAL A 94 11.16 -5.60 5.09
C VAL A 94 11.19 -4.27 4.35
N GLY A 95 11.97 -3.30 4.85
CA GLY A 95 12.01 -1.95 4.30
C GLY A 95 12.43 -1.87 2.84
N ASP A 96 13.45 -2.64 2.45
CA ASP A 96 13.93 -2.68 1.07
C ASP A 96 12.93 -3.36 0.14
N GLU A 97 12.18 -4.37 0.60
CA GLU A 97 11.09 -5.00 -0.14
C GLU A 97 9.95 -3.99 -0.37
N ILE A 98 9.55 -3.27 0.67
CA ILE A 98 8.51 -2.23 0.58
C ILE A 98 8.91 -1.17 -0.46
N ASP A 99 10.17 -0.74 -0.45
CA ASP A 99 10.66 0.32 -1.34
C ASP A 99 10.73 -0.09 -2.83
N GLN A 100 10.54 -1.37 -3.17
CA GLN A 100 10.46 -1.87 -4.55
C GLN A 100 9.09 -1.62 -5.19
N TYR A 101 8.04 -1.42 -4.41
CA TYR A 101 6.70 -1.20 -4.93
C TYR A 101 6.58 0.16 -5.63
N SER A 102 5.77 0.23 -6.70
CA SER A 102 5.56 1.48 -7.45
C SER A 102 4.85 2.54 -6.63
N CYS A 103 3.89 2.14 -5.79
CA CYS A 103 3.19 3.01 -4.85
C CYS A 103 3.28 2.48 -3.42
N ILE A 104 3.64 3.37 -2.49
CA ILE A 104 3.74 3.03 -1.08
C ILE A 104 2.80 3.94 -0.30
N TRP A 105 1.83 3.31 0.36
CA TRP A 105 0.79 3.97 1.15
C TRP A 105 1.11 3.85 2.63
N ARG A 106 1.12 4.97 3.35
CA ARG A 106 1.37 5.01 4.79
C ARG A 106 0.24 5.71 5.52
N MET A 107 0.01 5.31 6.75
CA MET A 107 -1.10 5.81 7.56
C MET A 107 -0.64 6.93 8.50
N ASN A 108 -1.44 7.97 8.60
CA ASN A 108 -1.28 9.08 9.55
C ASN A 108 0.16 9.65 9.58
N ASN A 109 0.70 9.88 10.77
CA ASN A 109 2.05 10.40 10.98
C ASN A 109 3.12 9.31 11.12
N ALA A 110 2.86 8.06 10.70
CA ALA A 110 3.81 6.96 10.81
C ALA A 110 5.20 7.38 10.29
N PRO A 111 6.25 7.35 11.11
CA PRO A 111 7.58 7.78 10.72
C PRO A 111 8.26 6.75 9.81
N THR A 112 9.11 7.21 8.91
CA THR A 112 10.08 6.37 8.20
C THR A 112 11.48 6.55 8.78
N LYS A 113 11.82 7.77 9.19
CA LYS A 113 13.10 8.10 9.80
C LYS A 113 13.29 7.34 11.11
N GLY A 114 14.38 6.61 11.23
CA GLY A 114 14.68 5.73 12.37
C GLY A 114 14.09 4.32 12.26
N TYR A 115 13.27 4.05 11.21
CA TYR A 115 12.63 2.74 10.99
C TYR A 115 12.80 2.24 9.56
N THR A 116 13.72 2.83 8.78
CA THR A 116 13.87 2.54 7.34
C THR A 116 14.18 1.09 7.05
N GLU A 117 14.91 0.40 7.91
CA GLU A 117 15.20 -1.03 7.78
C GLU A 117 13.91 -1.87 7.82
N ASP A 118 12.95 -1.48 8.66
CA ASP A 118 11.70 -2.22 8.86
C ASP A 118 10.59 -1.80 7.90
N VAL A 119 10.50 -0.50 7.58
CA VAL A 119 9.33 0.04 6.87
C VAL A 119 9.67 0.73 5.55
N GLY A 120 10.95 0.82 5.15
CA GLY A 120 11.39 1.56 3.99
C GLY A 120 11.37 3.08 4.19
N LYS A 121 11.90 3.80 3.20
CA LYS A 121 12.07 5.27 3.23
C LYS A 121 11.09 6.01 2.33
N ARG A 122 10.61 5.35 1.25
CA ARG A 122 9.73 5.97 0.27
C ARG A 122 8.29 6.08 0.78
N THR A 123 7.60 7.12 0.34
CA THR A 123 6.15 7.31 0.55
C THR A 123 5.57 7.93 -0.72
N THR A 124 4.61 7.26 -1.35
CA THR A 124 3.87 7.81 -2.49
C THR A 124 2.61 8.52 -2.03
N VAL A 125 1.83 7.85 -1.18
CA VAL A 125 0.59 8.40 -0.62
C VAL A 125 0.61 8.26 0.88
N ARG A 126 0.18 9.31 1.57
CA ARG A 126 -0.06 9.30 3.01
C ARG A 126 -1.53 9.55 3.28
N VAL A 127 -2.21 8.54 3.80
CA VAL A 127 -3.63 8.61 4.18
C VAL A 127 -3.72 9.04 5.63
N VAL A 128 -4.37 10.16 5.89
CA VAL A 128 -4.37 10.83 7.19
C VAL A 128 -5.79 11.05 7.68
N SER A 129 -6.10 10.52 8.85
CA SER A 129 -7.34 10.89 9.54
C SER A 129 -7.32 12.38 9.94
N HIS A 130 -8.46 13.04 9.86
CA HIS A 130 -8.61 14.43 10.30
C HIS A 130 -8.08 14.68 11.72
N THR A 131 -8.22 13.69 12.62
CA THR A 131 -7.70 13.76 14.00
C THR A 131 -6.18 13.71 14.07
N SER A 132 -5.52 13.16 13.05
CA SER A 132 -4.05 13.06 12.99
C SER A 132 -3.39 14.25 12.27
N VAL A 133 -4.16 15.15 11.64
CA VAL A 133 -3.60 16.33 10.98
C VAL A 133 -2.76 17.20 11.93
N PRO A 134 -3.17 17.47 13.18
CA PRO A 134 -2.33 18.22 14.12
C PRO A 134 -0.98 17.56 14.42
N LEU A 135 -0.87 16.23 14.29
CA LEU A 135 0.39 15.51 14.50
C LEU A 135 1.38 15.77 13.36
N LEU A 136 0.91 15.89 12.12
CA LEU A 136 1.76 16.29 11.00
C LEU A 136 2.24 17.74 11.15
N LEU A 137 1.38 18.60 11.67
CA LEU A 137 1.70 20.01 11.88
C LEU A 137 2.66 20.27 13.05
N LYS A 138 3.01 19.27 13.85
CA LYS A 138 4.12 19.37 14.82
C LYS A 138 5.48 19.38 14.15
N ASP A 139 5.65 18.73 12.99
CA ASP A 139 6.86 18.76 12.19
C ASP A 139 6.54 18.99 10.69
N PRO A 140 6.06 20.18 10.35
CA PRO A 140 5.57 20.46 9.00
C PRO A 140 6.70 20.50 7.97
N LYS A 141 7.94 20.76 8.38
CA LYS A 141 9.10 20.72 7.47
C LYS A 141 9.36 19.29 6.99
N TYR A 142 9.37 18.32 7.89
CA TYR A 142 9.54 16.92 7.55
C TYR A 142 8.43 16.42 6.60
N PHE A 143 7.16 16.69 6.94
CA PHE A 143 6.05 16.17 6.14
C PHE A 143 5.83 16.93 4.83
N PHE A 144 5.90 18.27 4.81
CA PHE A 144 5.43 19.05 3.66
C PHE A 144 6.55 19.72 2.85
N LYS A 145 7.79 19.72 3.34
CA LYS A 145 8.94 20.27 2.62
C LYS A 145 9.92 19.17 2.19
N GLU A 146 10.34 18.32 3.11
CA GLU A 146 11.33 17.26 2.82
C GLU A 146 10.68 16.13 2.02
N ALA A 147 9.44 15.73 2.36
CA ALA A 147 8.65 14.72 1.65
C ALA A 147 7.85 15.32 0.47
N ASN A 148 8.49 16.13 -0.36
CA ASN A 148 7.85 16.94 -1.42
C ASN A 148 7.13 16.14 -2.53
N ASN A 149 7.44 14.85 -2.69
CA ASN A 149 6.79 13.98 -3.66
C ASN A 149 5.60 13.19 -3.08
N THR A 150 5.37 13.31 -1.78
CA THR A 150 4.27 12.61 -1.11
C THR A 150 2.93 13.29 -1.40
N ILE A 151 1.94 12.49 -1.76
CA ILE A 151 0.54 12.91 -1.89
C ILE A 151 -0.13 12.66 -0.53
N TYR A 152 -0.73 13.69 0.04
CA TYR A 152 -1.49 13.59 1.30
C TYR A 152 -2.97 13.52 0.97
N VAL A 153 -3.63 12.47 1.43
CA VAL A 153 -5.08 12.27 1.33
C VAL A 153 -5.67 12.31 2.73
N ILE A 154 -6.40 13.37 3.03
CA ILE A 154 -6.98 13.59 4.35
C ILE A 154 -8.46 13.19 4.30
N TRP A 155 -8.88 12.34 5.24
CA TRP A 155 -10.26 11.89 5.36
C TRP A 155 -10.85 12.23 6.73
N GLY A 156 -12.17 12.35 6.77
CA GLY A 156 -12.88 12.62 8.01
C GLY A 156 -14.28 13.17 7.76
N PRO A 157 -15.03 13.48 8.84
CA PRO A 157 -16.39 13.97 8.75
C PRO A 157 -16.48 15.26 7.92
N PHE A 158 -17.48 15.37 7.06
CA PHE A 158 -17.67 16.51 6.17
C PHE A 158 -17.66 17.86 6.94
N ARG A 159 -18.24 17.92 8.15
CA ARG A 159 -18.22 19.12 8.98
C ARG A 159 -16.84 19.73 9.21
N ASN A 160 -15.78 18.89 9.21
CA ASN A 160 -14.39 19.32 9.40
C ASN A 160 -13.69 19.67 8.08
N MET A 161 -14.24 19.16 6.95
CA MET A 161 -13.65 19.27 5.61
C MET A 161 -14.31 20.33 4.73
N ARG A 162 -15.25 21.11 5.26
CA ARG A 162 -15.95 22.17 4.52
C ARG A 162 -15.02 23.28 4.11
N ASP A 163 -15.16 23.76 2.88
CA ASP A 163 -14.39 24.86 2.28
C ASP A 163 -15.05 26.24 2.45
N ASP A 164 -16.22 26.30 3.11
CA ASP A 164 -16.99 27.51 3.39
C ASP A 164 -16.46 28.34 4.57
N GLY A 165 -15.24 28.06 5.03
CA GLY A 165 -14.60 28.72 6.17
C GLY A 165 -14.93 28.12 7.54
N LYS A 166 -15.92 27.21 7.62
CA LYS A 166 -16.34 26.56 8.89
C LYS A 166 -15.64 25.22 9.15
N GLY A 167 -14.96 24.65 8.13
CA GLY A 167 -14.19 23.41 8.27
C GLY A 167 -12.84 23.65 8.92
N ILE A 168 -12.71 23.31 10.20
CA ILE A 168 -11.48 23.56 10.97
C ILE A 168 -10.28 22.89 10.32
N ILE A 169 -10.41 21.63 9.93
CA ILE A 169 -9.31 20.87 9.33
C ILE A 169 -9.01 21.39 7.93
N TYR A 170 -10.03 21.68 7.12
CA TYR A 170 -9.84 22.28 5.80
C TYR A 170 -9.03 23.59 5.90
N ASN A 171 -9.39 24.47 6.80
CA ASN A 171 -8.69 25.75 6.99
C ASN A 171 -7.23 25.56 7.43
N MET A 172 -6.94 24.56 8.28
CA MET A 172 -5.56 24.21 8.66
C MET A 172 -4.75 23.72 7.45
N LEU A 173 -5.33 22.83 6.65
CA LEU A 173 -4.69 22.26 5.46
C LEU A 173 -4.47 23.33 4.38
N LYS A 174 -5.41 24.23 4.17
CA LYS A 174 -5.29 25.34 3.23
C LYS A 174 -4.11 26.25 3.59
N ARG A 175 -4.01 26.68 4.85
CA ARG A 175 -2.86 27.45 5.35
C ARG A 175 -1.54 26.70 5.18
N THR A 176 -1.54 25.40 5.43
CA THR A 176 -0.36 24.55 5.24
C THR A 176 0.07 24.52 3.77
N ALA A 177 -0.89 24.33 2.86
CA ALA A 177 -0.63 24.31 1.42
C ALA A 177 -0.17 25.68 0.88
N GLU A 178 -0.59 26.79 1.48
CA GLU A 178 -0.12 28.13 1.18
C GLU A 178 1.33 28.33 1.64
N SER A 179 1.68 27.82 2.83
CA SER A 179 3.02 27.91 3.40
C SER A 179 4.02 26.98 2.71
N TYR A 180 3.56 25.78 2.29
CA TYR A 180 4.36 24.74 1.61
C TYR A 180 3.82 24.51 0.21
N ARG A 181 4.18 25.39 -0.73
CA ARG A 181 3.61 25.45 -2.09
C ARG A 181 3.75 24.16 -2.91
N SER A 182 4.77 23.36 -2.64
CA SER A 182 5.01 22.06 -3.28
C SER A 182 4.19 20.91 -2.68
N ALA A 183 3.54 21.11 -1.52
CA ALA A 183 2.77 20.07 -0.86
C ALA A 183 1.50 19.71 -1.66
N LYS A 184 1.32 18.43 -1.92
CA LYS A 184 0.18 17.86 -2.66
C LYS A 184 -0.85 17.37 -1.66
N ILE A 185 -1.75 18.25 -1.23
CA ILE A 185 -2.74 17.96 -0.17
C ILE A 185 -4.13 17.86 -0.80
N TYR A 186 -4.77 16.71 -0.59
CA TYR A 186 -6.11 16.38 -1.06
C TYR A 186 -7.00 16.03 0.14
N ILE A 187 -8.28 16.32 0.01
CA ILE A 187 -9.30 15.91 0.97
C ILE A 187 -10.31 14.99 0.30
N THR A 188 -10.94 14.13 1.09
CA THR A 188 -12.09 13.34 0.63
C THR A 188 -13.31 14.23 0.47
N THR A 189 -14.04 14.05 -0.65
CA THR A 189 -15.35 14.67 -0.85
C THR A 189 -16.42 14.02 0.04
N GLU A 190 -17.51 14.73 0.29
CA GLU A 190 -18.65 14.16 1.03
C GLU A 190 -19.20 12.90 0.37
N LEU A 191 -19.31 12.91 -0.96
CA LEU A 191 -19.78 11.76 -1.73
C LEU A 191 -18.88 10.54 -1.53
N ARG A 192 -17.55 10.75 -1.53
CA ARG A 192 -16.59 9.66 -1.30
C ARG A 192 -16.70 9.12 0.11
N MET A 193 -16.87 9.97 1.10
CA MET A 193 -17.07 9.54 2.49
C MET A 193 -18.33 8.69 2.63
N LYS A 194 -19.47 9.15 2.08
CA LYS A 194 -20.72 8.36 2.07
C LYS A 194 -20.55 7.00 1.39
N HIS A 195 -19.80 6.96 0.28
CA HIS A 195 -19.50 5.69 -0.38
C HIS A 195 -18.66 4.76 0.51
N CYS A 196 -17.63 5.28 1.18
CA CYS A 196 -16.82 4.48 2.10
C CYS A 196 -17.64 3.96 3.29
N ASP A 197 -18.52 4.78 3.85
CA ASP A 197 -19.42 4.38 4.94
C ASP A 197 -20.38 3.28 4.50
N HIS A 198 -20.92 3.39 3.28
CA HIS A 198 -21.79 2.37 2.69
C HIS A 198 -21.04 1.04 2.51
N MET A 199 -19.87 1.06 1.89
CA MET A 199 -19.04 -0.14 1.70
C MET A 199 -18.66 -0.77 3.04
N PHE A 200 -18.29 0.04 4.05
CA PHE A 200 -18.00 -0.47 5.38
C PHE A 200 -19.19 -1.18 6.02
N LYS A 201 -20.39 -0.62 5.86
CA LYS A 201 -21.64 -1.22 6.35
C LYS A 201 -21.95 -2.53 5.63
N GLU A 202 -21.79 -2.60 4.31
CA GLU A 202 -21.98 -3.82 3.53
C GLU A 202 -21.03 -4.94 3.98
N GLU A 203 -19.75 -4.62 4.16
CA GLU A 203 -18.73 -5.62 4.50
C GLU A 203 -18.78 -6.06 5.99
N THR A 204 -19.16 -5.20 6.89
CA THR A 204 -19.08 -5.46 8.34
C THR A 204 -20.44 -5.64 9.01
N GLY A 205 -21.53 -5.25 8.36
CA GLY A 205 -22.87 -5.18 8.94
C GLY A 205 -23.04 -4.10 10.03
N ARG A 206 -22.06 -3.19 10.17
CA ARG A 206 -22.04 -2.12 11.19
C ARG A 206 -22.01 -0.75 10.55
N ASP A 207 -22.63 0.22 11.21
CA ASP A 207 -22.50 1.61 10.79
C ASP A 207 -21.09 2.13 11.14
N SER A 208 -20.48 2.92 10.24
CA SER A 208 -19.27 3.65 10.56
C SER A 208 -19.63 4.70 11.61
N THR A 209 -19.05 4.60 12.80
CA THR A 209 -19.17 5.64 13.82
C THR A 209 -18.32 6.82 13.37
N GLY A 210 -18.95 7.81 12.73
CA GLY A 210 -18.33 9.06 12.30
C GLY A 210 -17.98 9.99 13.46
#